data_0126d71e1ddbdae4b2bd32ea8bea74db
#
_entry.id   0126d71e1ddbdae4b2bd32ea8bea74db
#
_cell.length_a   1.000
_cell.length_b   1.000
_cell.length_c   1.000
_cell.angle_alpha   90.00
_cell.angle_beta   90.00
_cell.angle_gamma   90.00
#
_symmetry.space_group_name_H-M   'P 1'
#
loop_
_entity.id
_entity.type
_entity.pdbx_description
1 polymer ?
#
loop_
_entity_poly.entity_id
_entity_poly.type
_entity_poly.pdbx_seq_one_letter_code
_entity_poly.pdbx_strand_id
1 'polypeptide(L)'
;KKGISLVRHIETGQIYVEKVLTQYDKSIYDWLQQSKLPYVPQIYECMEEDGTLYLIEEYIQGITLETYIEQFGCLDLDAAGRVIEYLCRTLEKLHRHIPPIVHRDIKPTNIMLQGDFKKGHGIVSVYLIDFNTARVFDAERNRDTELIGTRGFAAPEQYGFSQSDARTDIYGLGVLLNYMLCGKLIRDGIYADHQEVSQIIRKATQIDPEKRYQTAEEMLDAMQQSMILDEATDKVSLNDKSRPAWTRFLPPGFREGKILNMVVAAIYYIFWMYFCLTVEVKDHGEPLSGTWLYVNRFVYFMMFIITPFFWNNYLDVWNYFPLVRSPKKIWKLVGLFLYTVAW
;
A
#
# COMPACT_ATOMS: atom_id res chain seq x y z
N LYS A 1 -1.12 30.06 -13.09
CA LYS A 1 0.18 29.83 -13.77
C LYS A 1 0.25 30.79 -14.95
N LYS A 2 1.39 31.43 -15.25
CA LYS A 2 1.57 32.21 -16.49
C LYS A 2 1.33 31.27 -17.68
N GLY A 3 0.49 31.72 -18.64
CA GLY A 3 0.23 30.97 -19.89
C GLY A 3 -0.89 29.93 -19.82
N ILE A 4 -1.77 29.94 -18.80
CA ILE A 4 -2.97 29.09 -18.75
C ILE A 4 -4.19 29.98 -18.57
N SER A 5 -5.20 29.84 -19.45
CA SER A 5 -6.42 30.62 -19.47
C SER A 5 -7.65 29.70 -19.67
N LEU A 6 -8.80 30.12 -19.13
CA LEU A 6 -10.07 29.52 -19.52
C LEU A 6 -10.63 30.30 -20.70
N VAL A 7 -10.96 29.59 -21.77
CA VAL A 7 -11.54 30.17 -23.00
C VAL A 7 -12.89 29.55 -23.24
N ARG A 8 -13.78 30.31 -23.93
CA ARG A 8 -15.13 29.85 -24.26
C ARG A 8 -15.31 29.85 -25.77
N HIS A 9 -15.77 28.76 -26.30
CA HIS A 9 -16.17 28.68 -27.71
C HIS A 9 -17.37 29.59 -27.96
N ILE A 10 -17.28 30.47 -28.96
CA ILE A 10 -18.25 31.55 -29.18
C ILE A 10 -19.64 31.00 -29.50
N GLU A 11 -19.71 29.98 -30.33
CA GLU A 11 -20.99 29.44 -30.82
C GLU A 11 -21.63 28.46 -29.83
N THR A 12 -20.83 27.56 -29.23
CA THR A 12 -21.34 26.47 -28.36
C THR A 12 -21.42 26.86 -26.90
N GLY A 13 -20.68 27.89 -26.49
CA GLY A 13 -20.51 28.30 -25.08
C GLY A 13 -19.69 27.34 -24.25
N GLN A 14 -19.13 26.29 -24.84
CA GLN A 14 -18.29 25.30 -24.14
C GLN A 14 -16.99 25.92 -23.63
N ILE A 15 -16.56 25.52 -22.44
CA ILE A 15 -15.34 26.02 -21.79
C ILE A 15 -14.19 25.06 -22.09
N TYR A 16 -13.03 25.62 -22.38
CA TYR A 16 -11.78 24.91 -22.64
C TYR A 16 -10.64 25.54 -21.84
N VAL A 17 -9.51 24.85 -21.77
CA VAL A 17 -8.26 25.37 -21.23
C VAL A 17 -7.34 25.72 -22.40
N GLU A 18 -6.93 26.99 -22.47
CA GLU A 18 -5.86 27.42 -23.34
C GLU A 18 -4.53 27.36 -22.59
N LYS A 19 -3.50 26.76 -23.21
CA LYS A 19 -2.12 26.79 -22.71
C LYS A 19 -1.19 27.39 -23.76
N VAL A 20 -0.31 28.26 -23.30
CA VAL A 20 0.73 28.93 -24.12
C VAL A 20 2.09 28.45 -23.60
N LEU A 21 2.80 27.64 -24.40
CA LEU A 21 4.02 26.96 -24.01
C LEU A 21 5.21 27.45 -24.83
N THR A 22 6.32 27.77 -24.15
CA THR A 22 7.59 28.14 -24.77
C THR A 22 8.66 27.05 -24.65
N GLN A 23 8.41 26.05 -23.79
CA GLN A 23 9.22 24.84 -23.68
C GLN A 23 8.29 23.64 -23.84
N TYR A 24 8.48 22.86 -24.89
CA TYR A 24 7.61 21.74 -25.24
C TYR A 24 8.32 20.77 -26.19
N ASP A 25 7.79 19.58 -26.31
CA ASP A 25 8.06 18.64 -27.38
C ASP A 25 6.77 18.47 -28.20
N LYS A 26 6.74 19.10 -29.38
CA LYS A 26 5.55 19.12 -30.22
C LYS A 26 5.07 17.73 -30.60
N SER A 27 6.01 16.81 -30.83
CA SER A 27 5.68 15.42 -31.24
C SER A 27 4.81 14.71 -30.20
N ILE A 28 5.00 15.00 -28.92
CA ILE A 28 4.21 14.45 -27.81
C ILE A 28 2.77 14.99 -27.88
N TYR A 29 2.60 16.29 -28.06
CA TYR A 29 1.28 16.92 -28.15
C TYR A 29 0.50 16.48 -29.38
N ASP A 30 1.17 16.36 -30.54
CA ASP A 30 0.57 15.84 -31.78
C ASP A 30 0.11 14.38 -31.56
N TRP A 31 0.91 13.57 -30.88
CA TRP A 31 0.54 12.19 -30.54
C TRP A 31 -0.61 12.12 -29.54
N LEU A 32 -0.59 12.92 -28.47
CA LEU A 32 -1.67 12.99 -27.48
C LEU A 32 -3.00 13.39 -28.13
N GLN A 33 -2.97 14.36 -29.06
CA GLN A 33 -4.16 14.80 -29.81
C GLN A 33 -4.77 13.64 -30.63
N GLN A 34 -3.92 12.84 -31.28
CA GLN A 34 -4.34 11.73 -32.14
C GLN A 34 -4.78 10.51 -31.34
N SER A 35 -4.05 10.17 -30.28
CA SER A 35 -4.24 8.94 -29.50
C SER A 35 -5.48 8.94 -28.62
N LYS A 36 -6.00 10.13 -28.26
CA LYS A 36 -7.16 10.30 -27.37
C LYS A 36 -7.07 9.42 -26.13
N LEU A 37 -5.97 9.52 -25.42
CA LEU A 37 -5.73 8.69 -24.23
C LEU A 37 -6.83 8.92 -23.18
N PRO A 38 -7.42 7.87 -22.61
CA PRO A 38 -8.28 8.02 -21.45
C PRO A 38 -7.47 8.59 -20.28
N TYR A 39 -8.11 9.38 -19.44
CA TYR A 39 -7.51 9.98 -18.24
C TYR A 39 -6.38 11.00 -18.52
N VAL A 40 -6.36 11.53 -19.76
CA VAL A 40 -5.58 12.70 -20.17
C VAL A 40 -6.57 13.66 -20.83
N PRO A 41 -6.53 14.97 -20.52
CA PRO A 41 -7.41 15.92 -21.17
C PRO A 41 -7.27 15.86 -22.69
N GLN A 42 -8.41 15.81 -23.39
CA GLN A 42 -8.42 15.79 -24.86
C GLN A 42 -7.84 17.09 -25.39
N ILE A 43 -6.88 17.01 -26.31
CA ILE A 43 -6.36 18.15 -27.05
C ILE A 43 -7.22 18.35 -28.29
N TYR A 44 -7.85 19.52 -28.42
CA TYR A 44 -8.70 19.88 -29.55
C TYR A 44 -7.89 20.60 -30.63
N GLU A 45 -7.05 21.55 -30.23
CA GLU A 45 -6.18 22.30 -31.13
C GLU A 45 -4.75 22.33 -30.62
N CYS A 46 -3.80 22.26 -31.54
CA CYS A 46 -2.37 22.29 -31.27
C CYS A 46 -1.70 23.10 -32.38
N MET A 47 -1.43 24.37 -32.15
CA MET A 47 -0.83 25.28 -33.12
C MET A 47 0.50 25.80 -32.65
N GLU A 48 1.47 25.88 -33.55
CA GLU A 48 2.80 26.43 -33.28
C GLU A 48 3.03 27.68 -34.11
N GLU A 49 3.36 28.78 -33.44
CA GLU A 49 3.67 30.06 -34.06
C GLU A 49 4.85 30.70 -33.34
N ASP A 50 5.87 31.13 -34.07
CA ASP A 50 7.06 31.81 -33.58
C ASP A 50 7.73 31.09 -32.38
N GLY A 51 7.81 29.74 -32.42
CA GLY A 51 8.42 28.94 -31.37
C GLY A 51 7.60 28.86 -30.08
N THR A 52 6.33 29.25 -30.14
CA THR A 52 5.36 29.15 -29.06
C THR A 52 4.27 28.17 -29.47
N LEU A 53 3.94 27.22 -28.58
CA LEU A 53 2.84 26.27 -28.78
C LEU A 53 1.59 26.76 -28.06
N TYR A 54 0.52 26.84 -28.83
CA TYR A 54 -0.83 27.16 -28.36
C TYR A 54 -1.67 25.88 -28.37
N LEU A 55 -2.22 25.52 -27.20
CA LEU A 55 -3.03 24.34 -27.03
C LEU A 55 -4.44 24.72 -26.56
N ILE A 56 -5.45 24.09 -27.14
CA ILE A 56 -6.81 24.11 -26.62
C ILE A 56 -7.13 22.71 -26.11
N GLU A 57 -7.27 22.58 -24.80
CA GLU A 57 -7.48 21.31 -24.11
C GLU A 57 -8.88 21.26 -23.46
N GLU A 58 -9.34 20.04 -23.20
CA GLU A 58 -10.53 19.77 -22.43
C GLU A 58 -10.45 20.43 -21.05
N TYR A 59 -11.51 21.11 -20.66
CA TYR A 59 -11.68 21.60 -19.29
C TYR A 59 -12.19 20.48 -18.39
N ILE A 60 -11.34 19.97 -17.52
CA ILE A 60 -11.72 18.97 -16.51
C ILE A 60 -12.37 19.69 -15.33
N GLN A 61 -13.68 19.45 -15.14
CA GLN A 61 -14.42 19.98 -14.00
C GLN A 61 -14.05 19.19 -12.73
N GLY A 62 -13.05 19.66 -11.99
CA GLY A 62 -12.51 18.97 -10.83
C GLY A 62 -11.56 19.85 -10.01
N ILE A 63 -10.86 19.24 -9.10
CA ILE A 63 -9.80 19.88 -8.29
C ILE A 63 -8.50 19.10 -8.42
N THR A 64 -7.37 19.75 -8.17
CA THR A 64 -6.09 19.02 -8.12
C THR A 64 -6.04 18.12 -6.90
N LEU A 65 -5.24 17.04 -6.99
CA LEU A 65 -4.99 16.18 -5.84
C LEU A 65 -4.33 16.95 -4.68
N GLU A 66 -3.50 17.98 -4.98
CA GLU A 66 -2.96 18.89 -3.96
C GLU A 66 -4.09 19.60 -3.22
N THR A 67 -4.99 20.26 -3.96
CA THR A 67 -6.16 20.95 -3.40
C THR A 67 -7.05 20.00 -2.60
N TYR A 68 -7.22 18.76 -3.09
CA TYR A 68 -7.97 17.74 -2.35
C TYR A 68 -7.34 17.45 -0.98
N ILE A 69 -6.03 17.17 -0.96
CA ILE A 69 -5.31 16.86 0.29
C ILE A 69 -5.30 18.05 1.26
N GLU A 70 -5.17 19.27 0.76
CA GLU A 70 -5.24 20.49 1.56
C GLU A 70 -6.61 20.70 2.22
N GLN A 71 -7.70 20.37 1.52
CA GLN A 71 -9.07 20.61 1.98
C GLN A 71 -9.65 19.45 2.80
N PHE A 72 -9.32 18.22 2.44
CA PHE A 72 -9.96 17.01 2.98
C PHE A 72 -8.99 16.09 3.73
N GLY A 73 -7.68 16.35 3.69
CA GLY A 73 -6.64 15.51 4.28
C GLY A 73 -6.19 14.37 3.37
N CYS A 74 -5.43 13.44 3.95
CA CYS A 74 -4.90 12.28 3.24
C CYS A 74 -6.03 11.37 2.74
N LEU A 75 -5.78 10.63 1.67
CA LEU A 75 -6.67 9.63 1.13
C LEU A 75 -6.60 8.35 1.98
N ASP A 76 -7.70 7.61 2.04
CA ASP A 76 -7.67 6.22 2.47
C ASP A 76 -6.98 5.33 1.41
N LEU A 77 -6.72 4.09 1.79
CA LEU A 77 -5.97 3.16 0.93
C LEU A 77 -6.71 2.85 -0.36
N ASP A 78 -8.03 2.71 -0.32
CA ASP A 78 -8.86 2.41 -1.48
C ASP A 78 -8.86 3.57 -2.48
N ALA A 79 -9.03 4.80 -2.00
CA ALA A 79 -8.99 5.98 -2.85
C ALA A 79 -7.60 6.19 -3.46
N ALA A 80 -6.53 6.03 -2.66
CA ALA A 80 -5.16 6.11 -3.14
C ALA A 80 -4.85 5.01 -4.18
N GLY A 81 -5.31 3.78 -3.93
CA GLY A 81 -5.20 2.65 -4.86
C GLY A 81 -5.87 2.93 -6.20
N ARG A 82 -7.09 3.49 -6.20
CA ARG A 82 -7.76 3.92 -7.44
C ARG A 82 -6.96 4.98 -8.19
N VAL A 83 -6.45 6.00 -7.49
CA VAL A 83 -5.60 7.03 -8.14
C VAL A 83 -4.39 6.40 -8.80
N ILE A 84 -3.68 5.50 -8.11
CA ILE A 84 -2.52 4.79 -8.66
C ILE A 84 -2.92 3.93 -9.87
N GLU A 85 -4.06 3.25 -9.82
CA GLU A 85 -4.55 2.45 -10.95
C GLU A 85 -4.73 3.30 -12.21
N TYR A 86 -5.44 4.44 -12.12
CA TYR A 86 -5.65 5.34 -13.25
C TYR A 86 -4.31 5.85 -13.82
N LEU A 87 -3.39 6.24 -12.94
CA LEU A 87 -2.07 6.74 -13.35
C LEU A 87 -1.20 5.66 -13.98
N CYS A 88 -1.15 4.45 -13.40
CA CYS A 88 -0.40 3.33 -13.98
C CYS A 88 -0.93 2.97 -15.37
N ARG A 89 -2.26 2.91 -15.55
CA ARG A 89 -2.86 2.64 -16.87
C ARG A 89 -2.56 3.71 -17.91
N THR A 90 -2.46 4.97 -17.50
CA THR A 90 -2.08 6.09 -18.36
C THR A 90 -0.61 6.01 -18.74
N LEU A 91 0.26 5.86 -17.74
CA LEU A 91 1.72 5.78 -17.93
C LEU A 91 2.11 4.57 -18.76
N GLU A 92 1.46 3.42 -18.58
CA GLU A 92 1.71 2.24 -19.40
C GLU A 92 1.54 2.52 -20.90
N LYS A 93 0.54 3.31 -21.29
CA LYS A 93 0.34 3.71 -22.68
C LYS A 93 1.41 4.67 -23.19
N LEU A 94 1.85 5.60 -22.35
CA LEU A 94 2.96 6.52 -22.66
C LEU A 94 4.27 5.74 -22.82
N HIS A 95 4.57 4.84 -21.90
CA HIS A 95 5.80 4.06 -21.88
C HIS A 95 5.86 3.02 -23.00
N ARG A 96 4.70 2.53 -23.50
CA ARG A 96 4.62 1.64 -24.68
C ARG A 96 4.72 2.36 -26.02
N HIS A 97 4.71 3.68 -26.04
CA HIS A 97 5.03 4.43 -27.26
C HIS A 97 6.45 4.10 -27.74
N ILE A 98 6.69 4.17 -29.04
CA ILE A 98 8.00 3.86 -29.64
C ILE A 98 8.51 5.09 -30.39
N PRO A 99 9.57 5.76 -29.89
CA PRO A 99 10.24 5.56 -28.59
C PRO A 99 9.37 5.94 -27.37
N PRO A 100 9.63 5.38 -26.17
CA PRO A 100 8.81 5.64 -24.97
C PRO A 100 8.69 7.14 -24.64
N ILE A 101 7.51 7.56 -24.20
CA ILE A 101 7.26 8.90 -23.68
C ILE A 101 7.31 8.84 -22.14
N VAL A 102 8.14 9.66 -21.53
CA VAL A 102 8.32 9.77 -20.08
C VAL A 102 7.75 11.10 -19.62
N HIS A 103 6.87 11.11 -18.61
CA HIS A 103 6.17 12.31 -18.13
C HIS A 103 7.07 13.23 -17.30
N ARG A 104 7.90 12.66 -16.40
CA ARG A 104 8.94 13.30 -15.59
C ARG A 104 8.50 14.30 -14.52
N ASP A 105 7.19 14.51 -14.33
CA ASP A 105 6.68 15.44 -13.30
C ASP A 105 5.38 14.92 -12.65
N ILE A 106 5.43 13.68 -12.17
CA ILE A 106 4.32 13.07 -11.41
C ILE A 106 4.27 13.68 -10.03
N LYS A 107 3.23 14.48 -9.75
CA LYS A 107 3.04 15.20 -8.49
C LYS A 107 1.59 15.60 -8.28
N PRO A 108 1.14 15.95 -7.05
CA PRO A 108 -0.26 16.25 -6.75
C PRO A 108 -0.88 17.40 -7.58
N THR A 109 -0.09 18.41 -7.95
CA THR A 109 -0.58 19.55 -8.77
C THR A 109 -0.88 19.16 -10.21
N ASN A 110 -0.33 18.04 -10.69
CA ASN A 110 -0.48 17.56 -12.06
C ASN A 110 -1.51 16.42 -12.16
N ILE A 111 -2.24 16.15 -11.09
CA ILE A 111 -3.32 15.17 -11.03
C ILE A 111 -4.63 15.90 -10.77
N MET A 112 -5.58 15.80 -11.69
CA MET A 112 -6.93 16.33 -11.51
C MET A 112 -7.86 15.21 -11.07
N LEU A 113 -8.63 15.47 -10.03
CA LEU A 113 -9.67 14.58 -9.52
C LEU A 113 -11.04 15.14 -9.90
N GLN A 114 -11.88 14.29 -10.45
CA GLN A 114 -13.29 14.59 -10.74
C GLN A 114 -14.17 13.73 -9.82
N GLY A 115 -15.17 14.35 -9.19
CA GLY A 115 -16.07 13.65 -8.26
C GLY A 115 -16.88 14.58 -7.37
N ASP A 116 -17.70 14.01 -6.49
CA ASP A 116 -18.47 14.74 -5.47
C ASP A 116 -17.79 14.62 -4.10
N PHE A 117 -16.83 15.48 -3.86
CA PHE A 117 -16.00 15.45 -2.65
C PHE A 117 -16.76 15.89 -1.37
N LYS A 118 -17.93 16.55 -1.49
CA LYS A 118 -18.73 17.03 -0.35
C LYS A 118 -19.35 15.89 0.47
N LYS A 119 -19.43 14.69 -0.07
CA LYS A 119 -20.03 13.51 0.57
C LYS A 119 -18.99 12.49 1.09
N GLY A 120 -17.70 12.86 1.12
CA GLY A 120 -16.66 12.01 1.67
C GLY A 120 -16.29 10.77 0.83
N HIS A 121 -16.98 10.55 -0.29
CA HIS A 121 -16.69 9.44 -1.20
C HIS A 121 -16.86 9.97 -2.60
N GLY A 122 -15.89 9.83 -3.46
CA GLY A 122 -16.36 10.18 -4.74
C GLY A 122 -15.35 10.60 -5.77
N ILE A 123 -14.12 10.08 -5.71
CA ILE A 123 -13.24 10.15 -6.88
C ILE A 123 -13.86 9.26 -7.94
N VAL A 124 -14.42 9.89 -8.97
CA VAL A 124 -15.05 9.21 -10.12
C VAL A 124 -14.04 8.98 -11.22
N SER A 125 -13.18 9.99 -11.46
CA SER A 125 -12.14 9.93 -12.50
C SER A 125 -10.90 10.68 -12.05
N VAL A 126 -9.76 10.27 -12.59
CA VAL A 126 -8.43 10.85 -12.32
C VAL A 126 -7.79 11.18 -13.66
N TYR A 127 -7.28 12.38 -13.80
CA TYR A 127 -6.63 12.83 -15.05
C TYR A 127 -5.20 13.25 -14.75
N LEU A 128 -4.26 12.76 -15.58
CA LEU A 128 -2.89 13.23 -15.62
C LEU A 128 -2.82 14.45 -16.56
N ILE A 129 -2.32 15.56 -16.03
CA ILE A 129 -2.24 16.83 -16.76
C ILE A 129 -0.81 17.34 -16.80
N ASP A 130 -0.54 18.27 -17.68
CA ASP A 130 0.73 19.04 -17.78
C ASP A 130 1.93 18.21 -18.27
N PHE A 131 1.99 18.04 -19.60
CA PHE A 131 3.06 17.33 -20.29
C PHE A 131 4.26 18.22 -20.70
N ASN A 132 4.40 19.41 -20.09
CA ASN A 132 5.45 20.37 -20.47
C ASN A 132 6.86 19.82 -20.27
N THR A 133 7.04 18.94 -19.30
CA THR A 133 8.32 18.31 -18.99
C THR A 133 8.48 16.94 -19.64
N ALA A 134 7.44 16.44 -20.25
CA ALA A 134 7.48 15.14 -20.92
C ALA A 134 8.52 15.14 -22.06
N ARG A 135 9.15 13.99 -22.28
CA ARG A 135 10.14 13.78 -23.35
C ARG A 135 9.98 12.38 -23.94
N VAL A 136 10.29 12.30 -25.21
CA VAL A 136 10.54 11.02 -25.89
C VAL A 136 11.91 10.53 -25.44
N PHE A 137 12.00 9.25 -25.05
CA PHE A 137 13.24 8.61 -24.66
C PHE A 137 14.18 8.52 -25.87
N ASP A 138 15.44 8.91 -25.69
CA ASP A 138 16.46 8.88 -26.73
C ASP A 138 17.63 7.99 -26.30
N ALA A 139 17.72 6.79 -26.87
CA ALA A 139 18.73 5.81 -26.50
C ALA A 139 20.18 6.26 -26.74
N GLU A 140 20.39 7.29 -27.57
CA GLU A 140 21.73 7.82 -27.84
C GLU A 140 22.22 8.84 -26.79
N ARG A 141 21.32 9.31 -25.92
CA ARG A 141 21.64 10.22 -24.83
C ARG A 141 21.99 9.48 -23.55
N ASN A 142 23.03 9.92 -22.90
CA ASN A 142 23.45 9.34 -21.62
C ASN A 142 22.95 10.15 -20.40
N ARG A 143 22.47 11.38 -20.60
CA ARG A 143 22.00 12.28 -19.52
C ARG A 143 20.91 13.22 -20.03
N ASP A 144 20.05 13.62 -19.11
CA ASP A 144 19.13 14.73 -19.37
C ASP A 144 19.91 16.03 -19.45
N THR A 145 19.57 16.87 -20.43
CA THR A 145 20.24 18.17 -20.67
C THR A 145 19.77 19.28 -19.74
N GLU A 146 18.65 19.08 -19.08
CA GLU A 146 18.03 20.04 -18.18
C GLU A 146 17.70 19.38 -16.84
N LEU A 147 17.94 20.09 -15.76
CA LEU A 147 17.49 19.67 -14.42
C LEU A 147 15.98 19.93 -14.33
N ILE A 148 15.21 18.88 -14.45
CA ILE A 148 13.75 18.96 -14.49
C ILE A 148 13.17 18.10 -13.37
N GLY A 149 12.08 18.58 -12.81
CA GLY A 149 11.31 17.88 -11.79
C GLY A 149 11.05 18.77 -10.57
N THR A 150 10.01 18.40 -9.85
CA THR A 150 9.61 19.13 -8.64
C THR A 150 10.35 18.58 -7.44
N ARG A 151 11.01 19.48 -6.68
CA ARG A 151 11.77 19.10 -5.49
C ARG A 151 10.92 18.25 -4.53
N GLY A 152 11.42 17.07 -4.20
CA GLY A 152 10.75 16.10 -3.33
C GLY A 152 9.95 15.04 -4.06
N PHE A 153 9.53 15.25 -5.31
CA PHE A 153 8.85 14.26 -6.17
C PHE A 153 9.77 13.73 -7.27
N ALA A 154 10.76 14.51 -7.70
CA ALA A 154 11.69 14.13 -8.76
C ALA A 154 12.59 12.98 -8.35
N ALA A 155 12.77 12.04 -9.29
CA ALA A 155 13.69 10.92 -9.13
C ALA A 155 15.15 11.36 -9.12
N PRO A 156 16.07 10.61 -8.47
CA PRO A 156 17.49 10.99 -8.37
C PRO A 156 18.16 11.26 -9.72
N GLU A 157 17.86 10.50 -10.74
CA GLU A 157 18.40 10.66 -12.09
C GLU A 157 18.05 12.03 -12.72
N GLN A 158 16.91 12.61 -12.39
CA GLN A 158 16.47 13.92 -12.92
C GLN A 158 17.35 15.08 -12.45
N TYR A 159 18.21 14.86 -11.45
CA TYR A 159 19.21 15.81 -11.01
C TYR A 159 20.51 15.78 -11.83
N GLY A 160 20.49 15.18 -13.04
CA GLY A 160 21.61 15.19 -14.01
C GLY A 160 22.58 14.03 -13.86
N PHE A 161 22.24 13.01 -13.07
CA PHE A 161 23.11 11.83 -12.90
C PHE A 161 23.02 10.83 -14.07
N SER A 162 21.84 10.70 -14.67
CA SER A 162 21.58 9.83 -15.83
C SER A 162 20.37 10.33 -16.63
N GLN A 163 20.01 9.63 -17.69
CA GLN A 163 18.81 9.91 -18.47
C GLN A 163 17.57 9.37 -17.75
N SER A 164 16.47 10.14 -17.81
CA SER A 164 15.15 9.71 -17.37
C SER A 164 14.56 8.68 -18.32
N ASP A 165 14.04 7.59 -17.79
CA ASP A 165 13.28 6.56 -18.51
C ASP A 165 11.92 6.31 -17.81
N ALA A 166 11.17 5.29 -18.28
CA ALA A 166 9.87 4.91 -17.70
C ALA A 166 9.88 4.75 -16.18
N ARG A 167 11.02 4.30 -15.60
CA ARG A 167 11.20 4.07 -14.17
C ARG A 167 11.33 5.37 -13.36
N THR A 168 11.57 6.49 -14.03
CA THR A 168 11.50 7.84 -13.44
C THR A 168 10.07 8.16 -13.01
N ASP A 169 9.08 7.86 -13.85
CA ASP A 169 7.66 8.05 -13.51
C ASP A 169 7.21 7.11 -12.40
N ILE A 170 7.74 5.88 -12.35
CA ILE A 170 7.48 4.91 -11.28
C ILE A 170 7.99 5.42 -9.92
N TYR A 171 9.16 6.06 -9.89
CA TYR A 171 9.63 6.74 -8.68
C TYR A 171 8.65 7.83 -8.24
N GLY A 172 8.20 8.68 -9.17
CA GLY A 172 7.19 9.71 -8.90
C GLY A 172 5.89 9.14 -8.36
N LEU A 173 5.40 8.01 -8.91
CA LEU A 173 4.22 7.29 -8.39
C LEU A 173 4.41 6.80 -6.96
N GLY A 174 5.59 6.27 -6.63
CA GLY A 174 5.91 5.83 -5.28
C GLY A 174 5.90 6.97 -4.26
N VAL A 175 6.48 8.13 -4.61
CA VAL A 175 6.43 9.34 -3.78
C VAL A 175 5.00 9.85 -3.65
N LEU A 176 4.25 9.86 -4.75
CA LEU A 176 2.85 10.30 -4.78
C LEU A 176 1.96 9.42 -3.90
N LEU A 177 2.12 8.10 -3.97
CA LEU A 177 1.39 7.15 -3.11
C LEU A 177 1.66 7.42 -1.63
N ASN A 178 2.93 7.59 -1.25
CA ASN A 178 3.29 7.97 0.12
C ASN A 178 2.61 9.26 0.55
N TYR A 179 2.68 10.29 -0.31
CA TYR A 179 2.12 11.61 -0.02
C TYR A 179 0.59 11.56 0.13
N MET A 180 -0.11 10.79 -0.72
CA MET A 180 -1.56 10.59 -0.61
C MET A 180 -1.98 9.96 0.72
N LEU A 181 -1.20 8.97 1.20
CA LEU A 181 -1.56 8.19 2.39
C LEU A 181 -1.18 8.87 3.72
N CYS A 182 -0.10 9.63 3.76
CA CYS A 182 0.37 10.21 5.03
C CYS A 182 0.76 11.69 4.98
N GLY A 183 0.61 12.37 3.84
CA GLY A 183 0.95 13.79 3.68
C GLY A 183 2.45 14.11 3.75
N LYS A 184 3.33 13.09 3.70
CA LYS A 184 4.78 13.24 3.87
C LYS A 184 5.54 12.89 2.59
N LEU A 185 6.63 13.61 2.34
CA LEU A 185 7.61 13.19 1.34
C LEU A 185 8.44 12.02 1.90
N ILE A 186 9.09 11.24 1.02
CA ILE A 186 9.88 10.06 1.41
C ILE A 186 10.96 10.38 2.44
N ARG A 187 11.62 11.54 2.34
CA ARG A 187 12.64 12.01 3.29
C ARG A 187 12.09 12.28 4.70
N ASP A 188 10.81 12.60 4.81
CA ASP A 188 10.16 12.98 6.07
C ASP A 188 9.47 11.76 6.74
N GLY A 189 9.37 10.65 6.03
CA GLY A 189 8.84 9.38 6.50
C GLY A 189 8.06 8.61 5.45
N ILE A 190 8.02 7.30 5.62
CA ILE A 190 7.25 6.39 4.77
C ILE A 190 6.02 5.93 5.54
N TYR A 191 4.87 5.89 4.84
CA TYR A 191 3.62 5.32 5.34
C TYR A 191 3.85 3.93 5.93
N ALA A 192 3.38 3.67 7.15
CA ALA A 192 3.73 2.49 7.92
C ALA A 192 2.52 1.68 8.41
N ASP A 193 1.29 2.18 8.22
CA ASP A 193 0.09 1.53 8.76
C ASP A 193 -0.26 0.23 8.02
N HIS A 194 0.29 0.05 6.81
CA HIS A 194 0.12 -1.14 5.99
C HIS A 194 1.46 -1.64 5.46
N GLN A 195 1.88 -2.85 5.86
CA GLN A 195 3.24 -3.36 5.60
C GLN A 195 3.51 -3.57 4.11
N GLU A 196 2.57 -4.16 3.38
CA GLU A 196 2.68 -4.46 1.95
C GLU A 196 2.80 -3.17 1.14
N VAL A 197 1.96 -2.18 1.43
CA VAL A 197 2.01 -0.87 0.77
C VAL A 197 3.30 -0.12 1.08
N SER A 198 3.80 -0.21 2.32
CA SER A 198 5.13 0.31 2.67
C SER A 198 6.24 -0.30 1.82
N GLN A 199 6.16 -1.60 1.52
CA GLN A 199 7.15 -2.29 0.67
C GLN A 199 7.05 -1.83 -0.78
N ILE A 200 5.82 -1.62 -1.28
CA ILE A 200 5.59 -1.07 -2.63
C ILE A 200 6.22 0.32 -2.75
N ILE A 201 5.94 1.21 -1.80
CA ILE A 201 6.53 2.56 -1.77
C ILE A 201 8.06 2.47 -1.75
N ARG A 202 8.65 1.64 -0.87
CA ARG A 202 10.10 1.46 -0.78
C ARG A 202 10.72 0.90 -2.05
N LYS A 203 10.08 -0.04 -2.73
CA LYS A 203 10.56 -0.59 -4.00
C LYS A 203 10.48 0.46 -5.10
N ALA A 204 9.35 1.15 -5.25
CA ALA A 204 9.18 2.19 -6.26
C ALA A 204 10.18 3.35 -6.11
N THR A 205 10.54 3.71 -4.86
CA THR A 205 11.41 4.86 -4.55
C THR A 205 12.87 4.48 -4.30
N GLN A 206 13.34 3.34 -4.83
CA GLN A 206 14.76 2.99 -4.80
C GLN A 206 15.59 4.01 -5.58
N ILE A 207 16.79 4.32 -5.06
CA ILE A 207 17.72 5.25 -5.73
C ILE A 207 18.13 4.68 -7.08
N ASP A 208 18.47 3.40 -7.11
CA ASP A 208 18.85 2.65 -8.30
C ASP A 208 17.59 2.25 -9.11
N PRO A 209 17.41 2.74 -10.37
CA PRO A 209 16.27 2.40 -11.19
C PRO A 209 16.11 0.89 -11.46
N GLU A 210 17.22 0.13 -11.49
CA GLU A 210 17.17 -1.33 -11.69
C GLU A 210 16.49 -2.08 -10.54
N LYS A 211 16.42 -1.46 -9.35
CA LYS A 211 15.77 -2.03 -8.16
C LYS A 211 14.32 -1.63 -7.99
N ARG A 212 13.81 -0.75 -8.87
CA ARG A 212 12.40 -0.36 -8.90
C ARG A 212 11.54 -1.40 -9.61
N TYR A 213 10.25 -1.16 -9.67
CA TYR A 213 9.40 -1.80 -10.67
C TYR A 213 9.88 -1.39 -12.06
N GLN A 214 9.85 -2.31 -13.00
CA GLN A 214 10.37 -2.03 -14.35
C GLN A 214 9.28 -1.48 -15.27
N THR A 215 8.01 -1.72 -14.95
CA THR A 215 6.86 -1.19 -15.68
C THR A 215 5.81 -0.63 -14.70
N ALA A 216 4.95 0.26 -15.18
CA ALA A 216 3.81 0.75 -14.42
C ALA A 216 2.81 -0.38 -14.13
N GLU A 217 2.67 -1.36 -15.04
CA GLU A 217 1.86 -2.55 -14.87
C GLU A 217 2.34 -3.42 -13.71
N GLU A 218 3.67 -3.65 -13.59
CA GLU A 218 4.26 -4.40 -12.45
C GLU A 218 3.93 -3.75 -11.09
N MET A 219 3.99 -2.41 -11.02
CA MET A 219 3.61 -1.68 -9.81
C MET A 219 2.11 -1.78 -9.51
N LEU A 220 1.26 -1.71 -10.55
CA LEU A 220 -0.18 -1.87 -10.42
C LEU A 220 -0.56 -3.25 -9.90
N ASP A 221 0.04 -4.31 -10.46
CA ASP A 221 -0.20 -5.68 -10.02
C ASP A 221 0.17 -5.88 -8.53
N ALA A 222 1.30 -5.33 -8.11
CA ALA A 222 1.70 -5.36 -6.71
C ALA A 222 0.69 -4.63 -5.80
N MET A 223 0.17 -3.48 -6.26
CA MET A 223 -0.84 -2.73 -5.52
C MET A 223 -2.16 -3.48 -5.40
N GLN A 224 -2.64 -4.07 -6.49
CA GLN A 224 -3.87 -4.87 -6.50
C GLN A 224 -3.75 -6.11 -5.62
N GLN A 225 -2.62 -6.80 -5.64
CA GLN A 225 -2.37 -7.93 -4.76
C GLN A 225 -2.39 -7.54 -3.28
N SER A 226 -1.83 -6.38 -2.93
CA SER A 226 -1.86 -5.89 -1.54
C SER A 226 -3.27 -5.59 -1.06
N MET A 227 -4.12 -5.03 -1.91
CA MET A 227 -5.52 -4.72 -1.58
C MET A 227 -6.37 -6.00 -1.43
N ILE A 228 -6.16 -7.03 -2.27
CA ILE A 228 -6.84 -8.32 -2.15
C ILE A 228 -6.47 -9.02 -0.83
N LEU A 229 -5.21 -8.97 -0.43
CA LEU A 229 -4.73 -9.54 0.83
C LEU A 229 -5.34 -8.83 2.03
N ASP A 230 -5.53 -7.51 1.95
CA ASP A 230 -6.17 -6.69 2.99
C ASP A 230 -7.65 -7.05 3.15
N GLU A 231 -8.40 -7.11 2.05
CA GLU A 231 -9.79 -7.57 2.09
C GLU A 231 -9.94 -9.00 2.65
N ALA A 232 -9.02 -9.90 2.33
CA ALA A 232 -9.04 -11.26 2.86
C ALA A 232 -8.76 -11.26 4.37
N THR A 233 -7.83 -10.41 4.84
CA THR A 233 -7.49 -10.26 6.25
C THR A 233 -8.63 -9.61 7.02
N ASP A 234 -9.30 -8.62 6.44
CA ASP A 234 -10.47 -7.97 7.04
C ASP A 234 -11.67 -8.91 7.12
N LYS A 235 -11.93 -9.72 6.11
CA LYS A 235 -12.98 -10.75 6.15
C LYS A 235 -12.73 -11.78 7.26
N VAL A 236 -11.47 -12.17 7.50
CA VAL A 236 -11.09 -13.04 8.63
C VAL A 236 -11.28 -12.32 9.95
N SER A 237 -10.88 -11.05 10.05
CA SER A 237 -11.03 -10.19 11.24
C SER A 237 -12.51 -9.89 11.56
N LEU A 238 -13.33 -9.61 10.54
CA LEU A 238 -14.77 -9.39 10.71
C LEU A 238 -15.49 -10.67 11.19
N ASN A 239 -15.08 -11.84 10.71
CA ASN A 239 -15.61 -13.12 11.17
C ASN A 239 -15.23 -13.42 12.63
N ASP A 240 -14.09 -12.90 13.09
CA ASP A 240 -13.67 -12.95 14.51
C ASP A 240 -14.44 -11.93 15.37
N LYS A 241 -14.69 -10.73 14.86
CA LYS A 241 -15.51 -9.69 15.55
C LYS A 241 -17.00 -10.07 15.65
N SER A 242 -17.52 -10.90 14.76
CA SER A 242 -18.91 -11.39 14.81
C SER A 242 -19.16 -12.46 15.87
N ARG A 243 -18.10 -13.00 16.49
CA ARG A 243 -18.23 -14.02 17.54
C ARG A 243 -18.65 -13.39 18.86
N PRO A 244 -19.56 -14.01 19.59
CA PRO A 244 -19.95 -13.55 20.90
C PRO A 244 -18.74 -13.41 21.83
N ALA A 245 -18.68 -12.34 22.62
CA ALA A 245 -17.54 -12.04 23.50
C ALA A 245 -17.17 -13.20 24.45
N TRP A 246 -18.12 -14.05 24.82
CA TRP A 246 -17.86 -15.21 25.69
C TRP A 246 -16.99 -16.29 25.05
N THR A 247 -16.92 -16.38 23.67
CA THR A 247 -16.07 -17.36 22.99
C THR A 247 -14.58 -17.11 23.29
N ARG A 248 -14.20 -15.89 23.67
CA ARG A 248 -12.86 -15.53 24.14
C ARG A 248 -12.41 -16.33 25.37
N PHE A 249 -13.37 -16.73 26.19
CA PHE A 249 -13.09 -17.49 27.43
C PHE A 249 -13.10 -19.00 27.23
N LEU A 250 -13.38 -19.49 26.02
CA LEU A 250 -13.29 -20.92 25.72
C LEU A 250 -11.83 -21.41 25.76
N PRO A 251 -11.59 -22.65 26.21
CA PRO A 251 -10.25 -23.24 26.19
C PRO A 251 -9.64 -23.30 24.80
N PRO A 252 -8.30 -23.30 24.66
CA PRO A 252 -7.64 -23.51 23.40
C PRO A 252 -8.17 -24.74 22.65
N GLY A 253 -8.37 -24.62 21.33
CA GLY A 253 -8.97 -25.64 20.48
C GLY A 253 -10.49 -25.47 20.27
N PHE A 254 -11.22 -24.81 21.19
CA PHE A 254 -12.65 -24.56 21.06
C PHE A 254 -12.99 -23.17 20.51
N ARG A 255 -12.03 -22.23 20.47
CA ARG A 255 -12.24 -20.84 20.09
C ARG A 255 -12.56 -20.65 18.62
N GLU A 256 -11.92 -21.42 17.74
CA GLU A 256 -12.06 -21.26 16.30
C GLU A 256 -13.36 -21.84 15.73
N GLY A 257 -14.10 -22.64 16.51
CA GLY A 257 -15.33 -23.27 16.06
C GLY A 257 -15.12 -24.37 14.99
N LYS A 258 -13.87 -24.74 14.70
CA LYS A 258 -13.54 -25.84 13.79
C LYS A 258 -13.73 -27.18 14.51
N ILE A 259 -14.64 -28.00 14.01
CA ILE A 259 -15.02 -29.28 14.64
C ILE A 259 -13.80 -30.16 14.91
N LEU A 260 -12.88 -30.27 13.94
CA LEU A 260 -11.67 -31.08 14.10
C LEU A 260 -10.81 -30.61 15.28
N ASN A 261 -10.57 -29.29 15.40
CA ASN A 261 -9.81 -28.72 16.49
C ASN A 261 -10.47 -28.93 17.84
N MET A 262 -11.81 -28.85 17.88
CA MET A 262 -12.59 -29.10 19.09
C MET A 262 -12.49 -30.57 19.54
N VAL A 263 -12.57 -31.52 18.60
CA VAL A 263 -12.44 -32.97 18.89
C VAL A 263 -11.02 -33.28 19.42
N VAL A 264 -9.99 -32.77 18.74
CA VAL A 264 -8.59 -32.97 19.17
C VAL A 264 -8.34 -32.36 20.56
N ALA A 265 -8.84 -31.16 20.81
CA ALA A 265 -8.74 -30.52 22.12
C ALA A 265 -9.49 -31.29 23.20
N ALA A 266 -10.70 -31.78 22.92
CA ALA A 266 -11.45 -32.59 23.86
C ALA A 266 -10.71 -33.89 24.24
N ILE A 267 -10.15 -34.59 23.25
CA ILE A 267 -9.34 -35.81 23.47
C ILE A 267 -8.11 -35.46 24.35
N TYR A 268 -7.41 -34.37 24.01
CA TYR A 268 -6.25 -33.91 24.78
C TYR A 268 -6.61 -33.64 26.26
N TYR A 269 -7.64 -32.85 26.54
CA TYR A 269 -8.03 -32.50 27.90
C TYR A 269 -8.55 -33.71 28.68
N ILE A 270 -9.33 -34.62 28.04
CA ILE A 270 -9.81 -35.84 28.68
C ILE A 270 -8.64 -36.75 29.03
N PHE A 271 -7.68 -36.96 28.11
CA PHE A 271 -6.50 -37.77 28.34
C PHE A 271 -5.68 -37.30 29.52
N TRP A 272 -5.32 -35.99 29.53
CA TRP A 272 -4.51 -35.43 30.60
C TRP A 272 -5.27 -35.33 31.94
N MET A 273 -6.56 -35.09 31.91
CA MET A 273 -7.40 -35.17 33.13
C MET A 273 -7.36 -36.59 33.72
N TYR A 274 -7.58 -37.60 32.89
CA TYR A 274 -7.51 -38.99 33.30
C TYR A 274 -6.13 -39.36 33.87
N PHE A 275 -5.06 -38.94 33.16
CA PHE A 275 -3.69 -39.14 33.61
C PHE A 275 -3.43 -38.52 35.00
N CYS A 276 -3.77 -37.26 35.20
CA CYS A 276 -3.62 -36.56 36.46
C CYS A 276 -4.36 -37.22 37.64
N LEU A 277 -5.51 -37.84 37.35
CA LEU A 277 -6.30 -38.53 38.38
C LEU A 277 -5.78 -39.94 38.71
N THR A 278 -5.16 -40.61 37.72
CA THR A 278 -4.77 -42.03 37.85
C THR A 278 -3.28 -42.26 38.08
N VAL A 279 -2.44 -41.20 37.84
CA VAL A 279 -0.99 -41.37 38.01
C VAL A 279 -0.62 -41.77 39.43
N GLU A 280 0.18 -42.82 39.56
CA GLU A 280 0.80 -43.23 40.80
C GLU A 280 2.13 -42.46 40.96
N VAL A 281 2.24 -41.67 41.99
CA VAL A 281 3.47 -40.95 42.34
C VAL A 281 4.13 -41.72 43.47
N LYS A 282 5.43 -42.02 43.32
CA LYS A 282 6.22 -42.72 44.31
C LYS A 282 7.28 -41.80 44.92
N ASP A 283 7.47 -41.89 46.23
CA ASP A 283 8.56 -41.24 46.93
C ASP A 283 9.43 -42.34 47.58
N HIS A 284 10.73 -42.32 47.27
CA HIS A 284 11.69 -43.38 47.71
C HIS A 284 11.22 -44.82 47.45
N GLY A 285 10.42 -45.04 46.36
CA GLY A 285 9.93 -46.35 45.95
C GLY A 285 8.57 -46.75 46.52
N GLU A 286 8.04 -46.06 47.48
CA GLU A 286 6.72 -46.28 48.05
C GLU A 286 5.67 -45.34 47.43
N PRO A 287 4.45 -45.82 47.19
CA PRO A 287 3.38 -45.00 46.61
C PRO A 287 2.99 -43.87 47.58
N LEU A 288 2.99 -42.66 47.08
CA LEU A 288 2.56 -41.46 47.84
C LEU A 288 1.06 -41.62 48.20
N SER A 289 0.73 -41.32 49.45
CA SER A 289 -0.64 -41.36 49.94
C SER A 289 -1.04 -40.06 50.64
N GLY A 290 -2.33 -39.88 50.87
CA GLY A 290 -2.85 -38.71 51.57
C GLY A 290 -2.68 -37.38 50.84
N THR A 291 -2.47 -36.30 51.58
CA THR A 291 -2.44 -34.92 51.09
C THR A 291 -1.37 -34.72 50.01
N TRP A 292 -0.20 -35.33 50.12
CA TRP A 292 0.90 -35.18 49.18
C TRP A 292 0.60 -35.78 47.79
N LEU A 293 -0.21 -36.83 47.71
CA LEU A 293 -0.68 -37.39 46.45
C LEU A 293 -1.56 -36.37 45.71
N TYR A 294 -2.48 -35.71 46.43
CA TYR A 294 -3.34 -34.68 45.82
C TYR A 294 -2.56 -33.44 45.36
N VAL A 295 -1.55 -33.02 46.15
CA VAL A 295 -0.66 -31.91 45.80
C VAL A 295 0.09 -32.22 44.50
N ASN A 296 0.71 -33.41 44.37
CA ASN A 296 1.41 -33.79 43.14
C ASN A 296 0.47 -33.91 41.92
N ARG A 297 -0.71 -34.49 42.11
CA ARG A 297 -1.73 -34.55 41.03
C ARG A 297 -2.17 -33.17 40.58
N PHE A 298 -2.32 -32.24 41.50
CA PHE A 298 -2.65 -30.85 41.19
C PHE A 298 -1.52 -30.16 40.43
N VAL A 299 -0.25 -30.41 40.77
CA VAL A 299 0.92 -29.90 40.03
C VAL A 299 0.89 -30.41 38.58
N TYR A 300 0.67 -31.71 38.36
CA TYR A 300 0.56 -32.25 37.00
C TYR A 300 -0.63 -31.67 36.26
N PHE A 301 -1.77 -31.49 36.91
CA PHE A 301 -2.91 -30.81 36.33
C PHE A 301 -2.56 -29.39 35.85
N MET A 302 -1.88 -28.60 36.70
CA MET A 302 -1.42 -27.26 36.35
C MET A 302 -0.46 -27.28 35.13
N MET A 303 0.51 -28.20 35.12
CA MET A 303 1.48 -28.32 34.04
C MET A 303 0.83 -28.68 32.71
N PHE A 304 -0.01 -29.70 32.66
CA PHE A 304 -0.51 -30.24 31.39
C PHE A 304 -1.79 -29.54 30.89
N ILE A 305 -2.62 -29.05 31.78
CA ILE A 305 -3.87 -28.38 31.41
C ILE A 305 -3.63 -26.89 31.11
N ILE A 306 -2.74 -26.22 31.84
CA ILE A 306 -2.49 -24.78 31.66
C ILE A 306 -1.50 -24.47 30.55
N THR A 307 -0.52 -25.33 30.28
CA THR A 307 0.46 -25.11 29.21
C THR A 307 -0.16 -24.78 27.84
N PRO A 308 -1.20 -25.45 27.35
CA PRO A 308 -1.86 -25.08 26.10
C PRO A 308 -2.42 -23.66 26.10
N PHE A 309 -2.86 -23.15 27.25
CA PHE A 309 -3.36 -21.78 27.37
C PHE A 309 -2.24 -20.77 27.14
N PHE A 310 -1.04 -21.03 27.65
CA PHE A 310 0.12 -20.20 27.41
C PHE A 310 0.57 -20.26 25.94
N TRP A 311 0.67 -21.45 25.34
CA TRP A 311 1.11 -21.62 23.95
C TRP A 311 0.15 -21.01 22.93
N ASN A 312 -1.13 -20.93 23.23
CA ASN A 312 -2.15 -20.35 22.38
C ASN A 312 -2.47 -18.87 22.75
N ASN A 313 -1.59 -18.18 23.44
CA ASN A 313 -1.77 -16.78 23.84
C ASN A 313 -3.15 -16.50 24.49
N TYR A 314 -3.55 -17.36 25.42
CA TYR A 314 -4.84 -17.20 26.08
C TYR A 314 -4.92 -15.87 26.83
N LEU A 315 -5.95 -15.05 26.55
CA LEU A 315 -6.15 -13.71 27.13
C LEU A 315 -4.94 -12.78 26.91
N ASP A 316 -4.24 -12.93 25.77
CA ASP A 316 -3.10 -12.10 25.36
C ASP A 316 -1.93 -12.11 26.38
N VAL A 317 -1.77 -13.23 27.07
CA VAL A 317 -0.75 -13.41 28.10
C VAL A 317 0.68 -13.16 27.59
N TRP A 318 0.94 -13.35 26.28
CA TRP A 318 2.26 -13.11 25.69
C TRP A 318 2.75 -11.67 25.81
N ASN A 319 1.82 -10.70 25.97
CA ASN A 319 2.17 -9.30 26.16
C ASN A 319 3.01 -9.04 27.41
N TYR A 320 2.93 -9.94 28.40
CA TYR A 320 3.68 -9.88 29.64
C TYR A 320 5.05 -10.57 29.57
N PHE A 321 5.37 -11.28 28.48
CA PHE A 321 6.59 -12.05 28.31
C PHE A 321 7.47 -11.50 27.18
N PRO A 322 8.59 -10.82 27.47
CA PRO A 322 9.39 -10.06 26.49
C PRO A 322 9.86 -10.86 25.27
N LEU A 323 10.35 -12.10 25.48
CA LEU A 323 10.83 -12.94 24.38
C LEU A 323 9.70 -13.43 23.47
N VAL A 324 8.53 -13.74 24.04
CA VAL A 324 7.36 -14.21 23.28
C VAL A 324 6.69 -13.06 22.52
N ARG A 325 6.82 -11.83 23.00
CA ARG A 325 6.35 -10.61 22.34
C ARG A 325 7.18 -10.23 21.10
N SER A 326 8.37 -10.81 20.93
CA SER A 326 9.26 -10.48 19.80
C SER A 326 8.59 -10.68 18.45
N PRO A 327 8.73 -9.74 17.47
CA PRO A 327 8.22 -9.89 16.11
C PRO A 327 8.96 -10.98 15.31
N LYS A 328 10.16 -11.38 15.73
CA LYS A 328 10.95 -12.43 15.06
C LYS A 328 10.48 -13.81 15.50
N LYS A 329 9.99 -14.63 14.57
CA LYS A 329 9.46 -15.99 14.83
C LYS A 329 10.39 -16.88 15.67
N ILE A 330 11.71 -16.80 15.41
CA ILE A 330 12.73 -17.59 16.14
C ILE A 330 12.75 -17.23 17.62
N TRP A 331 12.83 -15.94 17.97
CA TRP A 331 12.84 -15.48 19.36
C TRP A 331 11.54 -15.78 20.09
N LYS A 332 10.42 -15.72 19.37
CA LYS A 332 9.12 -16.11 19.91
C LYS A 332 9.07 -17.59 20.28
N LEU A 333 9.56 -18.49 19.41
CA LEU A 333 9.64 -19.92 19.70
C LEU A 333 10.61 -20.23 20.85
N VAL A 334 11.78 -19.58 20.87
CA VAL A 334 12.75 -19.70 21.98
C VAL A 334 12.12 -19.24 23.29
N GLY A 335 11.40 -18.13 23.29
CA GLY A 335 10.68 -17.63 24.46
C GLY A 335 9.63 -18.61 24.97
N LEU A 336 8.78 -19.14 24.09
CA LEU A 336 7.77 -20.14 24.43
C LEU A 336 8.41 -21.38 25.07
N PHE A 337 9.48 -21.89 24.49
CA PHE A 337 10.20 -23.04 25.03
C PHE A 337 10.82 -22.74 26.40
N LEU A 338 11.57 -21.65 26.54
CA LEU A 338 12.22 -21.27 27.79
C LEU A 338 11.22 -21.06 28.92
N TYR A 339 10.14 -20.34 28.69
CA TYR A 339 9.12 -20.12 29.71
C TYR A 339 8.34 -21.39 30.05
N THR A 340 8.16 -22.32 29.10
CA THR A 340 7.56 -23.62 29.39
C THR A 340 8.47 -24.50 30.24
N VAL A 341 9.79 -24.46 30.01
CA VAL A 341 10.77 -25.21 30.82
C VAL A 341 10.95 -24.60 32.23
N ALA A 342 10.84 -23.27 32.32
CA ALA A 342 10.94 -22.57 33.61
C ALA A 342 9.69 -22.69 34.48
N TRP A 343 8.54 -22.98 33.87
CA TRP A 343 7.27 -23.24 34.56
C TRP A 343 7.24 -24.61 35.23
#